data_99d8268b91e90603653b0967fcbfd82e
#
_entry.id   99d8268b91e90603653b0967fcbfd82e
#
_cell.length_a   1.000
_cell.length_b   1.000
_cell.length_c   1.000
_cell.angle_alpha   90.00
_cell.angle_beta   90.00
_cell.angle_gamma   90.00
#
_symmetry.space_group_name_H-M   'P 1'
#
loop_
_entity.id
_entity.type
_entity.pdbx_description
1 polymer ?
#
loop_
_entity_poly.entity_id
_entity_poly.type
_entity_poly.pdbx_seq_one_letter_code
_entity_poly.pdbx_strand_id
1 'polypeptide(L)'
;MNDEKIKGYDSEKALKIIKNFVKEKYDESIEMFKKHVESKFDDYDSNAPYVMEEDVYANRLIGQTTALYRVLTKIRLATGDWDD
;
A
#
# COMPACT_ATOMS: atom_id res chain seq x y z
N MET A 1 32.88 -6.40 12.97
CA MET A 1 32.27 -6.17 12.79
C MET A 1 31.64 -6.03 11.88
N ASN A 2 30.94 -6.30 11.60
CA ASN A 2 30.19 -6.17 10.75
C ASN A 2 29.70 -4.92 10.49
N ASP A 3 29.79 -3.98 11.31
CA ASP A 3 29.46 -2.64 11.04
C ASP A 3 30.26 -2.10 9.91
N GLU A 4 31.37 -2.69 9.64
CA GLU A 4 32.18 -2.26 8.54
C GLU A 4 31.48 -2.35 7.23
N LYS A 5 30.64 -3.35 7.09
CA LYS A 5 29.92 -3.53 5.85
C LYS A 5 28.91 -2.48 5.59
N ILE A 6 28.38 -1.91 6.67
CA ILE A 6 27.35 -0.92 6.52
C ILE A 6 27.84 0.43 6.92
N LYS A 7 29.13 0.59 6.95
CA LYS A 7 29.71 1.81 7.36
C LYS A 7 29.24 3.02 6.57
N GLY A 8 29.09 2.96 5.33
CA GLY A 8 28.58 4.07 4.54
C GLY A 8 27.06 4.11 4.51
N TYR A 9 26.42 3.27 5.30
CA TYR A 9 24.99 3.09 5.25
C TYR A 9 24.33 3.89 6.37
N ASP A 10 23.38 4.72 5.99
CA ASP A 10 22.64 5.54 6.93
C ASP A 10 21.29 4.89 7.20
N SER A 11 21.08 4.40 8.41
CA SER A 11 19.87 3.70 8.79
C SER A 11 18.63 4.56 8.64
N GLU A 12 18.73 5.82 9.02
CA GLU A 12 17.59 6.74 8.89
C GLU A 12 17.26 6.97 7.42
N LYS A 13 18.28 7.13 6.61
CA LYS A 13 18.10 7.34 5.19
C LYS A 13 17.51 6.09 4.55
N ALA A 14 17.99 4.91 4.95
CA ALA A 14 17.47 3.66 4.44
C ALA A 14 16.01 3.48 4.81
N LEU A 15 15.64 3.77 6.05
CA LEU A 15 14.26 3.67 6.49
C LEU A 15 13.36 4.64 5.74
N LYS A 16 13.88 5.83 5.43
CA LYS A 16 13.12 6.81 4.68
C LYS A 16 12.86 6.34 3.25
N ILE A 17 13.87 5.73 2.63
CA ILE A 17 13.73 5.17 1.29
C ILE A 17 12.67 4.06 1.29
N ILE A 18 12.75 3.17 2.28
CA ILE A 18 11.80 2.09 2.41
C ILE A 18 10.39 2.64 2.64
N LYS A 19 10.26 3.63 3.53
CA LYS A 19 8.98 4.26 3.81
C LYS A 19 8.37 4.85 2.54
N ASN A 20 9.18 5.58 1.78
CA ASN A 20 8.70 6.21 0.54
C ASN A 20 8.27 5.16 -0.48
N PHE A 21 9.01 4.06 -0.57
CA PHE A 21 8.66 2.96 -1.47
C PHE A 21 7.33 2.33 -1.06
N VAL A 22 7.17 2.04 0.23
CA VAL A 22 5.95 1.42 0.73
C VAL A 22 4.75 2.36 0.53
N LYS A 23 4.96 3.65 0.80
CA LYS A 23 3.90 4.63 0.62
C LYS A 23 3.48 4.74 -0.84
N GLU A 24 4.44 4.72 -1.74
CA GLU A 24 4.16 4.76 -3.17
C GLU A 24 3.33 3.55 -3.58
N LYS A 25 3.70 2.36 -3.10
CA LYS A 25 2.95 1.15 -3.41
C LYS A 25 1.56 1.16 -2.80
N TYR A 26 1.44 1.73 -1.61
CA TYR A 26 0.16 1.89 -0.95
C TYR A 26 -0.75 2.79 -1.77
N ASP A 27 -0.24 3.95 -2.21
CA ASP A 27 -1.00 4.90 -3.01
C ASP A 27 -1.41 4.29 -4.35
N GLU A 28 -0.51 3.54 -4.99
CA GLU A 28 -0.82 2.83 -6.23
C GLU A 28 -1.94 1.83 -6.03
N SER A 29 -1.88 1.09 -4.94
CA SER A 29 -2.88 0.07 -4.63
C SER A 29 -4.25 0.69 -4.44
N ILE A 30 -4.32 1.82 -3.75
CA ILE A 30 -5.57 2.54 -3.56
C ILE A 30 -6.11 3.02 -4.90
N GLU A 31 -5.24 3.56 -5.74
CA GLU A 31 -5.64 4.07 -7.04
C GLU A 31 -6.17 2.95 -7.93
N MET A 32 -5.51 1.81 -7.91
CA MET A 32 -5.95 0.65 -8.67
C MET A 32 -7.32 0.17 -8.19
N PHE A 33 -7.52 0.18 -6.87
CA PHE A 33 -8.80 -0.21 -6.30
C PHE A 33 -9.90 0.74 -6.74
N LYS A 34 -9.65 2.04 -6.66
CA LYS A 34 -10.62 3.05 -7.09
C LYS A 34 -11.00 2.87 -8.55
N LYS A 35 -10.02 2.72 -9.42
CA LYS A 35 -10.27 2.55 -10.85
C LYS A 35 -11.06 1.29 -11.12
N HIS A 36 -10.75 0.22 -10.42
CA HIS A 36 -11.45 -1.04 -10.60
C HIS A 36 -12.91 -0.92 -10.20
N VAL A 37 -13.17 -0.32 -9.03
CA VAL A 37 -14.53 -0.16 -8.53
C VAL A 37 -15.33 0.78 -9.44
N GLU A 38 -14.71 1.89 -9.87
CA GLU A 38 -15.38 2.81 -10.79
C GLU A 38 -15.74 2.12 -12.09
N SER A 39 -14.85 1.29 -12.60
CA SER A 39 -15.12 0.52 -13.82
C SER A 39 -16.34 -0.40 -13.63
N LYS A 40 -16.45 -1.02 -12.45
CA LYS A 40 -17.56 -1.91 -12.17
C LYS A 40 -18.88 -1.15 -12.05
N PHE A 41 -18.84 0.04 -11.48
CA PHE A 41 -20.03 0.87 -11.39
C PHE A 41 -20.47 1.39 -12.76
N ASP A 42 -19.52 1.68 -13.63
CA ASP A 42 -19.83 2.13 -14.99
C ASP A 42 -20.52 1.01 -15.77
N ASP A 43 -20.18 -0.24 -15.47
CA ASP A 43 -20.77 -1.40 -16.11
C ASP A 43 -21.97 -1.93 -15.34
N TYR A 44 -22.48 -1.16 -14.38
CA TYR A 44 -23.57 -1.59 -13.53
C TYR A 44 -24.81 -1.93 -14.32
N ASP A 45 -25.39 -3.09 -14.00
CA ASP A 45 -26.62 -3.56 -14.58
C ASP A 45 -27.57 -3.84 -13.41
N SER A 46 -28.76 -3.24 -13.44
CA SER A 46 -29.72 -3.40 -12.35
C SER A 46 -30.15 -4.85 -12.15
N ASN A 47 -30.01 -5.68 -13.19
CA ASN A 47 -30.35 -7.10 -13.09
C ASN A 47 -29.21 -7.93 -12.52
N ALA A 48 -28.00 -7.38 -12.50
CA ALA A 48 -26.81 -8.06 -12.00
C ALA A 48 -25.97 -7.05 -11.23
N PRO A 49 -26.43 -6.62 -10.06
CA PRO A 49 -25.72 -5.59 -9.31
C PRO A 49 -24.34 -6.06 -8.88
N TYR A 50 -23.43 -5.12 -8.84
CA TYR A 50 -22.05 -5.39 -8.42
C TYR A 50 -22.03 -5.71 -6.92
N VAL A 51 -21.43 -6.85 -6.57
CA VAL A 51 -21.26 -7.27 -5.18
C VAL A 51 -19.78 -7.34 -4.91
N MET A 52 -19.25 -6.40 -4.13
CA MET A 52 -17.83 -6.31 -3.87
C MET A 52 -17.26 -7.56 -3.22
N GLU A 53 -18.02 -8.19 -2.33
CA GLU A 53 -17.59 -9.39 -1.63
C GLU A 53 -17.28 -10.55 -2.58
N GLU A 54 -17.88 -10.54 -3.76
CA GLU A 54 -17.68 -11.58 -4.75
C GLU A 54 -16.59 -11.22 -5.75
N ASP A 55 -16.05 -10.01 -5.65
CA ASP A 55 -15.03 -9.55 -6.57
C ASP A 55 -13.66 -9.95 -6.04
N VAL A 56 -13.12 -11.02 -6.59
CA VAL A 56 -11.83 -11.56 -6.15
C VAL A 56 -10.71 -10.55 -6.32
N TYR A 57 -10.72 -9.81 -7.43
CA TYR A 57 -9.67 -8.83 -7.69
C TYR A 57 -9.74 -7.66 -6.70
N ALA A 58 -10.97 -7.16 -6.44
CA ALA A 58 -11.15 -6.09 -5.46
C ALA A 58 -10.69 -6.55 -4.08
N ASN A 59 -11.05 -7.77 -3.69
CA ASN A 59 -10.65 -8.29 -2.38
C ASN A 59 -9.14 -8.47 -2.28
N ARG A 60 -8.49 -8.84 -3.37
CA ARG A 60 -7.04 -8.94 -3.41
C ARG A 60 -6.40 -7.57 -3.21
N LEU A 61 -6.94 -6.54 -3.86
CA LEU A 61 -6.42 -5.19 -3.71
C LEU A 61 -6.63 -4.65 -2.29
N ILE A 62 -7.77 -4.98 -1.69
CA ILE A 62 -8.04 -4.59 -0.30
C ILE A 62 -7.00 -5.22 0.61
N GLY A 63 -6.73 -6.52 0.45
CA GLY A 63 -5.74 -7.22 1.25
C GLY A 63 -4.35 -6.64 1.06
N GLN A 64 -3.97 -6.35 -0.18
CA GLN A 64 -2.67 -5.76 -0.49
C GLN A 64 -2.54 -4.38 0.14
N THR A 65 -3.57 -3.54 0.01
CA THR A 65 -3.58 -2.19 0.55
C THR A 65 -3.48 -2.24 2.08
N THR A 66 -4.21 -3.16 2.70
CA THR A 66 -4.18 -3.32 4.15
C THR A 66 -2.79 -3.74 4.62
N ALA A 67 -2.16 -4.69 3.92
CA ALA A 67 -0.83 -5.14 4.27
C ALA A 67 0.19 -4.02 4.16
N LEU A 68 0.11 -3.24 3.08
CA LEU A 68 1.01 -2.10 2.89
C LEU A 68 0.80 -1.03 3.95
N TYR A 69 -0.45 -0.80 4.31
CA TYR A 69 -0.76 0.16 5.37
C TYR A 69 -0.17 -0.27 6.71
N ARG A 70 -0.24 -1.55 7.01
CA ARG A 70 0.34 -2.09 8.25
C ARG A 70 1.85 -1.91 8.29
N VAL A 71 2.51 -2.18 7.18
CA VAL A 71 3.96 -2.00 7.09
C VAL A 71 4.31 -0.52 7.25
N LEU A 72 3.58 0.34 6.55
CA LEU A 72 3.81 1.78 6.63
C LEU A 72 3.62 2.29 8.04
N THR A 73 2.58 1.82 8.73
CA THR A 73 2.31 2.22 10.11
C THR A 73 3.47 1.80 11.02
N LYS A 74 4.00 0.60 10.83
CA LYS A 74 5.14 0.14 11.63
C LYS A 74 6.37 0.99 11.41
N ILE A 75 6.61 1.37 10.17
CA ILE A 75 7.73 2.25 9.85
C ILE A 75 7.55 3.61 10.53
N ARG A 76 6.34 4.15 10.46
CA ARG A 76 6.03 5.44 11.08
C ARG A 76 6.22 5.38 12.59
N LEU A 77 5.77 4.29 13.22
CA LEU A 77 5.96 4.11 14.66
C LEU A 77 7.43 4.00 15.01
N ALA A 78 8.19 3.30 14.19
CA ALA A 78 9.62 3.10 14.45
C ALA A 78 10.43 4.38 14.26
N THR A 79 10.05 5.21 13.31
CA THR A 79 10.81 6.42 12.98
C THR A 79 10.24 7.68 13.62
N GLY A 80 8.98 7.64 14.05
CA GLY A 80 8.31 8.84 14.54
C GLY A 80 7.93 9.79 13.42
N ASP A 81 8.16 9.40 12.18
CA ASP A 81 7.91 10.24 11.01
C ASP A 81 6.56 9.88 10.40
N TRP A 82 5.57 10.72 10.66
CA TRP A 82 4.21 10.54 10.15
C TRP A 82 3.90 11.44 8.95
N ASP A 83 4.85 12.29 8.60
CA ASP A 83 4.66 13.17 7.45
C ASP A 83 5.00 12.42 6.17
N ASP A 84 4.33 12.76 5.14
CA ASP A 84 4.55 12.11 3.84
C ASP A 84 5.39 12.94 2.91
#